data_c1f9be15e47d29192a663ab80c0fd6ec
#
_entry.id   c1f9be15e47d29192a663ab80c0fd6ec
#
_cell.length_a   1.000
_cell.length_b   1.000
_cell.length_c   1.000
_cell.angle_alpha   90.00
_cell.angle_beta   90.00
_cell.angle_gamma   90.00
#
_symmetry.space_group_name_H-M   'P 1'
#
loop_
_entity.id
_entity.type
_entity.pdbx_description
1 polymer ?
#
loop_
_entity_poly.entity_id
_entity_poly.type
_entity_poly.pdbx_seq_one_letter_code
_entity_poly.pdbx_strand_id
1 'polypeptide(L)'
;MVHALRARRVITPAGSLDAAVVIEGERIATIKPAHELSADIPVRDLGELALLPGLIDVHTHINEPGRTEWEGFATATRAAAAGGFTTVVDMPLNNLPETTTVTALEAKRAATRDEHGRSKCLIDYALWGGCVDGKQEHLEPLAKAGVAGFKSFLIYPGCDGFTEIDRANLERAIPHLLRTGLPLLVHAELAPAIKVATDDLNHLDANWCRYKTYLASRPDEAELDAIAMLLELCRVHRFRLHIVHLSTAKALPMIAAAKREGLPLTVETCPHYLHLSAEQIADGATQFKCAPPIRSAANREQLWQALRDGTIDLIATDHSPCPPAMKKLDRATAGDDAGRFDKAWGGIASLSTALSVVWTECVARGLTLEQLTQWMAARPALLAGIHAQVGAIAPGLHANLIAFDPEASFTLTHEDLHYRHPISPYLGETLRGRVHETWLRGSTVYQFGGSNAIFSDAAQGREYAIS
;
A
#
# COMPACT_ATOMS: atom_id res chain seq x y z
N MET A 1 10.90 -23.33 -19.07
CA MET A 1 11.88 -22.72 -20.00
C MET A 1 12.93 -22.07 -19.10
N VAL A 2 14.23 -22.21 -19.40
CA VAL A 2 15.32 -21.58 -18.64
C VAL A 2 15.81 -20.37 -19.41
N HIS A 3 15.92 -19.23 -18.76
CA HIS A 3 16.49 -17.99 -19.32
C HIS A 3 17.11 -17.14 -18.19
N ALA A 4 17.85 -16.10 -18.53
CA ALA A 4 18.48 -15.24 -17.56
C ALA A 4 18.24 -13.75 -17.88
N LEU A 5 18.07 -12.96 -16.82
CA LEU A 5 18.09 -11.50 -16.86
C LEU A 5 19.43 -11.03 -16.28
N ARG A 6 20.23 -10.31 -17.06
CA ARG A 6 21.48 -9.70 -16.61
C ARG A 6 21.28 -8.22 -16.37
N ALA A 7 21.81 -7.71 -15.25
CA ALA A 7 21.91 -6.28 -14.99
C ALA A 7 23.20 -5.97 -14.21
N ARG A 8 23.73 -4.75 -14.39
CA ARG A 8 24.85 -4.25 -13.60
C ARG A 8 24.48 -3.97 -12.14
N ARG A 9 23.20 -3.80 -11.87
CA ARG A 9 22.64 -3.51 -10.55
C ARG A 9 21.48 -4.47 -10.26
N VAL A 10 21.79 -5.68 -9.82
CA VAL A 10 20.80 -6.64 -9.28
C VAL A 10 20.71 -6.43 -7.78
N ILE A 11 19.56 -5.96 -7.31
CA ILE A 11 19.36 -5.65 -5.88
C ILE A 11 18.91 -6.91 -5.14
N THR A 12 19.80 -7.43 -4.32
CA THR A 12 19.61 -8.66 -3.52
C THR A 12 19.63 -8.36 -2.03
N PRO A 13 19.26 -9.31 -1.15
CA PRO A 13 19.44 -9.17 0.28
C PRO A 13 20.90 -8.96 0.73
N ALA A 14 21.86 -9.37 -0.09
CA ALA A 14 23.29 -9.18 0.16
C ALA A 14 23.85 -7.84 -0.37
N GLY A 15 23.02 -7.05 -1.07
CA GLY A 15 23.39 -5.78 -1.68
C GLY A 15 23.25 -5.80 -3.21
N SER A 16 23.79 -4.75 -3.86
CA SER A 16 23.81 -4.62 -5.32
C SER A 16 24.94 -5.43 -5.95
N LEU A 17 24.62 -6.20 -6.99
CA LEU A 17 25.56 -7.09 -7.68
C LEU A 17 25.51 -6.86 -9.20
N ASP A 18 26.64 -6.91 -9.91
CA ASP A 18 26.68 -7.13 -11.36
C ASP A 18 26.53 -8.64 -11.61
N ALA A 19 25.34 -9.07 -11.96
CA ALA A 19 25.00 -10.48 -12.04
C ALA A 19 23.90 -10.78 -13.05
N ALA A 20 23.73 -12.07 -13.33
CA ALA A 20 22.59 -12.61 -14.04
C ALA A 20 21.72 -13.44 -13.09
N VAL A 21 20.44 -13.19 -13.12
CA VAL A 21 19.41 -13.94 -12.42
C VAL A 21 18.87 -14.99 -13.38
N VAL A 22 19.16 -16.25 -13.11
CA VAL A 22 18.67 -17.38 -13.91
C VAL A 22 17.29 -17.77 -13.41
N ILE A 23 16.33 -17.83 -14.32
CA ILE A 23 14.95 -18.17 -14.07
C ILE A 23 14.66 -19.54 -14.69
N GLU A 24 14.13 -20.45 -13.89
CA GLU A 24 13.67 -21.77 -14.34
C GLU A 24 12.19 -21.93 -13.97
N GLY A 25 11.35 -22.04 -15.00
CA GLY A 25 9.90 -22.02 -14.79
C GLY A 25 9.43 -20.70 -14.18
N GLU A 26 8.85 -20.75 -12.97
CA GLU A 26 8.32 -19.59 -12.25
C GLU A 26 9.29 -19.01 -11.19
N ARG A 27 10.48 -19.65 -11.02
CA ARG A 27 11.37 -19.37 -9.88
C ARG A 27 12.75 -18.91 -10.29
N ILE A 28 13.38 -18.19 -9.40
CA ILE A 28 14.81 -17.87 -9.47
C ILE A 28 15.58 -19.15 -9.11
N ALA A 29 16.33 -19.69 -10.09
CA ALA A 29 17.14 -20.88 -9.88
C ALA A 29 18.48 -20.54 -9.24
N THR A 30 19.15 -19.48 -9.73
CA THR A 30 20.45 -19.05 -9.20
C THR A 30 20.74 -17.59 -9.59
N ILE A 31 21.69 -16.98 -8.89
CA ILE A 31 22.25 -15.66 -9.19
C ILE A 31 23.75 -15.85 -9.29
N LYS A 32 24.37 -15.46 -10.42
CA LYS A 32 25.79 -15.62 -10.63
C LYS A 32 26.35 -14.62 -11.62
N PRO A 33 27.67 -14.40 -11.66
CA PRO A 33 28.31 -13.57 -12.65
C PRO A 33 27.95 -14.01 -14.08
N ALA A 34 27.76 -13.06 -14.99
CA ALA A 34 27.32 -13.36 -16.35
C ALA A 34 28.30 -14.28 -17.12
N HIS A 35 29.61 -14.19 -16.85
CA HIS A 35 30.64 -15.03 -17.48
C HIS A 35 30.61 -16.51 -17.03
N GLU A 36 29.87 -16.82 -15.96
CA GLU A 36 29.68 -18.19 -15.45
C GLU A 36 28.42 -18.85 -16.00
N LEU A 37 27.65 -18.13 -16.84
CA LEU A 37 26.47 -18.71 -17.50
C LEU A 37 26.88 -19.73 -18.57
N SER A 38 26.12 -20.83 -18.67
CA SER A 38 26.23 -21.73 -19.77
C SER A 38 25.78 -21.03 -21.07
N ALA A 39 26.50 -21.26 -22.20
CA ALA A 39 26.24 -20.59 -23.47
C ALA A 39 24.88 -20.94 -24.10
N ASP A 40 24.22 -21.98 -23.62
CA ASP A 40 22.90 -22.43 -24.08
C ASP A 40 21.74 -21.71 -23.37
N ILE A 41 22.02 -20.92 -22.29
CA ILE A 41 20.99 -20.16 -21.58
C ILE A 41 20.75 -18.83 -22.32
N PRO A 42 19.53 -18.56 -22.83
CA PRO A 42 19.20 -17.27 -23.40
C PRO A 42 19.34 -16.18 -22.36
N VAL A 43 20.11 -15.13 -22.65
CA VAL A 43 20.34 -14.00 -21.74
C VAL A 43 19.72 -12.74 -22.32
N ARG A 44 18.90 -12.06 -21.54
CA ARG A 44 18.46 -10.70 -21.80
C ARG A 44 19.30 -9.75 -20.95
N ASP A 45 20.10 -8.91 -21.59
CA ASP A 45 20.88 -7.88 -20.93
C ASP A 45 20.04 -6.61 -20.76
N LEU A 46 19.88 -6.16 -19.52
CA LEU A 46 19.13 -4.96 -19.13
C LEU A 46 20.01 -3.69 -19.13
N GLY A 47 21.31 -3.83 -19.36
CA GLY A 47 22.26 -2.71 -19.43
C GLY A 47 22.36 -1.94 -18.11
N GLU A 48 22.01 -0.66 -18.16
CA GLU A 48 22.09 0.26 -17.01
C GLU A 48 20.85 0.21 -16.10
N LEU A 49 19.78 -0.48 -16.52
CA LEU A 49 18.61 -0.64 -15.67
C LEU A 49 18.96 -1.45 -14.42
N ALA A 50 18.39 -1.07 -13.31
CA ALA A 50 18.47 -1.89 -12.09
C ALA A 50 17.43 -3.00 -12.15
N LEU A 51 17.79 -4.20 -11.72
CA LEU A 51 16.88 -5.32 -11.54
C LEU A 51 16.52 -5.40 -10.04
N LEU A 52 15.25 -5.12 -9.72
CA LEU A 52 14.73 -5.13 -8.36
C LEU A 52 13.78 -6.31 -8.15
N PRO A 53 13.56 -6.76 -6.90
CA PRO A 53 12.42 -7.62 -6.61
C PRO A 53 11.12 -6.89 -6.93
N GLY A 54 10.11 -7.61 -7.39
CA GLY A 54 8.77 -7.07 -7.54
C GLY A 54 8.25 -6.51 -6.21
N LEU A 55 7.69 -5.30 -6.25
CA LEU A 55 7.15 -4.63 -5.07
C LEU A 55 5.88 -5.31 -4.59
N ILE A 56 5.56 -5.11 -3.31
CA ILE A 56 4.38 -5.67 -2.66
C ILE A 56 3.67 -4.53 -1.93
N ASP A 57 2.40 -4.34 -2.26
CA ASP A 57 1.57 -3.38 -1.55
C ASP A 57 0.62 -4.10 -0.60
N VAL A 58 0.76 -3.84 0.69
CA VAL A 58 -0.05 -4.45 1.73
C VAL A 58 -1.25 -3.61 2.16
N HIS A 59 -1.46 -2.45 1.50
CA HIS A 59 -2.56 -1.55 1.82
C HIS A 59 -3.19 -0.97 0.55
N THR A 60 -4.13 -1.70 -0.01
CA THR A 60 -4.81 -1.34 -1.27
C THR A 60 -6.32 -1.48 -1.10
N HIS A 61 -7.10 -0.53 -1.63
CA HIS A 61 -8.57 -0.60 -1.70
C HIS A 61 -9.00 -0.78 -3.15
N ILE A 62 -9.32 -2.01 -3.55
CA ILE A 62 -9.72 -2.35 -4.93
C ILE A 62 -11.23 -2.13 -5.15
N ASN A 63 -12.00 -2.10 -4.06
CA ASN A 63 -13.43 -1.75 -4.07
C ASN A 63 -14.34 -2.75 -4.81
N GLU A 64 -13.88 -3.93 -5.16
CA GLU A 64 -14.64 -4.97 -5.82
C GLU A 64 -14.76 -6.21 -4.90
N PRO A 65 -15.96 -6.82 -4.81
CA PRO A 65 -17.23 -6.53 -5.52
C PRO A 65 -17.99 -5.32 -4.98
N GLY A 66 -19.05 -4.92 -5.69
CA GLY A 66 -20.09 -4.00 -5.25
C GLY A 66 -19.81 -2.51 -5.46
N ARG A 67 -18.55 -2.12 -5.64
CA ARG A 67 -18.12 -0.75 -6.01
C ARG A 67 -17.03 -0.79 -7.09
N THR A 68 -17.17 -1.70 -8.04
CA THR A 68 -16.21 -1.87 -9.15
C THR A 68 -16.05 -0.59 -9.98
N GLU A 69 -17.06 0.28 -10.00
CA GLU A 69 -16.99 1.60 -10.64
C GLU A 69 -16.00 2.56 -9.97
N TRP A 70 -15.54 2.27 -8.75
CA TRP A 70 -14.49 3.06 -8.07
C TRP A 70 -13.10 2.65 -8.55
N GLU A 71 -12.84 1.34 -8.74
CA GLU A 71 -11.58 0.81 -9.27
C GLU A 71 -11.77 -0.57 -9.93
N GLY A 72 -11.71 -1.64 -9.20
CA GLY A 72 -11.83 -3.03 -9.64
C GLY A 72 -10.49 -3.73 -9.84
N PHE A 73 -10.49 -5.08 -9.72
CA PHE A 73 -9.29 -5.90 -9.78
C PHE A 73 -8.51 -5.74 -11.10
N ALA A 74 -9.21 -5.65 -12.23
CA ALA A 74 -8.55 -5.55 -13.53
C ALA A 74 -7.74 -4.24 -13.65
N THR A 75 -8.32 -3.10 -13.28
CA THR A 75 -7.64 -1.78 -13.39
C THR A 75 -6.58 -1.61 -12.30
N ALA A 76 -6.88 -1.93 -11.05
CA ALA A 76 -5.92 -1.83 -9.96
C ALA A 76 -4.66 -2.67 -10.21
N THR A 77 -4.81 -3.92 -10.67
CA THR A 77 -3.65 -4.79 -10.93
C THR A 77 -2.85 -4.40 -12.16
N ARG A 78 -3.46 -3.72 -13.15
CA ARG A 78 -2.74 -3.07 -14.25
C ARG A 78 -1.93 -1.86 -13.77
N ALA A 79 -2.55 -0.98 -12.98
CA ALA A 79 -1.86 0.16 -12.39
C ALA A 79 -0.70 -0.29 -11.48
N ALA A 80 -0.90 -1.34 -10.70
CA ALA A 80 0.11 -1.96 -9.86
C ALA A 80 1.30 -2.49 -10.68
N ALA A 81 1.03 -3.26 -11.76
CA ALA A 81 2.07 -3.77 -12.65
C ALA A 81 2.91 -2.63 -13.27
N ALA A 82 2.27 -1.54 -13.71
CA ALA A 82 2.97 -0.36 -14.24
C ALA A 82 3.82 0.35 -13.17
N GLY A 83 3.39 0.32 -11.91
CA GLY A 83 4.14 0.82 -10.75
C GLY A 83 5.22 -0.11 -10.21
N GLY A 84 5.42 -1.30 -10.84
CA GLY A 84 6.41 -2.29 -10.40
C GLY A 84 5.94 -3.20 -9.26
N PHE A 85 4.66 -3.13 -8.88
CA PHE A 85 4.11 -4.09 -7.93
C PHE A 85 3.78 -5.41 -8.63
N THR A 86 4.12 -6.50 -7.97
CA THR A 86 3.82 -7.87 -8.42
C THR A 86 2.84 -8.59 -7.50
N THR A 87 2.54 -7.97 -6.35
CA THR A 87 1.56 -8.48 -5.40
C THR A 87 0.88 -7.30 -4.70
N VAL A 88 -0.43 -7.38 -4.55
CA VAL A 88 -1.24 -6.46 -3.73
C VAL A 88 -2.02 -7.24 -2.68
N VAL A 89 -2.21 -6.67 -1.49
CA VAL A 89 -3.07 -7.25 -0.46
C VAL A 89 -4.25 -6.32 -0.24
N ASP A 90 -5.43 -6.76 -0.70
CA ASP A 90 -6.62 -5.91 -0.72
C ASP A 90 -7.32 -5.85 0.64
N MET A 91 -7.69 -4.64 1.04
CA MET A 91 -8.38 -4.34 2.28
C MET A 91 -9.81 -4.88 2.32
N PRO A 92 -10.36 -5.19 3.52
CA PRO A 92 -11.65 -5.87 3.65
C PRO A 92 -12.86 -4.96 3.55
N LEU A 93 -12.67 -3.68 3.31
CA LEU A 93 -13.74 -2.67 3.27
C LEU A 93 -13.76 -1.93 1.95
N ASN A 94 -14.78 -1.08 1.77
CA ASN A 94 -15.13 -0.39 0.54
C ASN A 94 -15.65 -1.31 -0.58
N ASN A 95 -15.49 -2.61 -0.49
CA ASN A 95 -16.22 -3.60 -1.30
C ASN A 95 -17.55 -3.99 -0.62
N LEU A 96 -18.51 -4.50 -1.37
CA LEU A 96 -19.81 -4.94 -0.86
C LEU A 96 -20.12 -6.37 -1.34
N PRO A 97 -20.35 -7.33 -0.42
CA PRO A 97 -20.23 -7.20 1.04
C PRO A 97 -18.79 -7.05 1.51
N GLU A 98 -18.58 -6.35 2.62
CA GLU A 98 -17.27 -6.19 3.26
C GLU A 98 -16.75 -7.55 3.75
N THR A 99 -15.45 -7.79 3.66
CA THR A 99 -14.82 -9.11 3.92
C THR A 99 -14.74 -9.42 5.43
N THR A 100 -15.87 -9.49 6.08
CA THR A 100 -16.01 -9.74 7.53
C THR A 100 -16.51 -11.15 7.86
N THR A 101 -16.80 -11.97 6.85
CA THR A 101 -17.23 -13.37 6.98
C THR A 101 -16.62 -14.20 5.86
N VAL A 102 -16.58 -15.53 6.00
CA VAL A 102 -16.12 -16.43 4.93
C VAL A 102 -16.98 -16.29 3.67
N THR A 103 -18.29 -16.15 3.81
CA THR A 103 -19.17 -15.92 2.64
C THR A 103 -18.80 -14.66 1.87
N ALA A 104 -18.49 -13.55 2.57
CA ALA A 104 -18.04 -12.32 1.94
C ALA A 104 -16.65 -12.47 1.30
N LEU A 105 -15.74 -13.24 1.92
CA LEU A 105 -14.43 -13.57 1.35
C LEU A 105 -14.59 -14.33 0.03
N GLU A 106 -15.47 -15.34 -0.01
CA GLU A 106 -15.73 -16.11 -1.23
C GLU A 106 -16.37 -15.23 -2.34
N ALA A 107 -17.25 -14.30 -1.98
CA ALA A 107 -17.77 -13.32 -2.94
C ALA A 107 -16.64 -12.44 -3.52
N LYS A 108 -15.67 -12.01 -2.69
CA LYS A 108 -14.51 -11.25 -3.14
C LYS A 108 -13.60 -12.11 -4.04
N ARG A 109 -13.35 -13.37 -3.70
CA ARG A 109 -12.62 -14.32 -4.55
C ARG A 109 -13.29 -14.53 -5.91
N ALA A 110 -14.60 -14.68 -5.92
CA ALA A 110 -15.36 -14.78 -7.17
C ALA A 110 -15.18 -13.53 -8.05
N ALA A 111 -15.12 -12.35 -7.42
CA ALA A 111 -14.93 -11.09 -8.13
C ALA A 111 -13.54 -10.92 -8.79
N THR A 112 -12.54 -11.70 -8.40
CA THR A 112 -11.21 -11.72 -9.08
C THR A 112 -11.22 -12.46 -10.41
N ARG A 113 -12.37 -13.05 -10.79
CA ARG A 113 -12.52 -13.85 -12.01
C ARG A 113 -13.56 -13.23 -12.95
N ASP A 114 -13.39 -13.50 -14.24
CA ASP A 114 -14.39 -13.15 -15.25
C ASP A 114 -15.52 -14.19 -15.29
N GLU A 115 -16.51 -13.97 -16.16
CA GLU A 115 -17.65 -14.86 -16.38
C GLU A 115 -17.27 -16.27 -16.87
N HIS A 116 -16.05 -16.43 -17.38
CA HIS A 116 -15.51 -17.72 -17.82
C HIS A 116 -14.61 -18.37 -16.75
N GLY A 117 -14.52 -17.79 -15.55
CA GLY A 117 -13.68 -18.26 -14.45
C GLY A 117 -12.18 -17.97 -14.60
N ARG A 118 -11.77 -17.17 -15.60
CA ARG A 118 -10.37 -16.77 -15.80
C ARG A 118 -10.03 -15.62 -14.87
N SER A 119 -8.77 -15.54 -14.41
CA SER A 119 -8.32 -14.41 -13.60
C SER A 119 -8.48 -13.07 -14.33
N LYS A 120 -8.98 -12.04 -13.62
CA LYS A 120 -8.92 -10.64 -14.06
C LYS A 120 -7.65 -9.94 -13.57
N CYS A 121 -6.95 -10.52 -12.60
CA CYS A 121 -5.80 -9.93 -11.96
C CYS A 121 -4.55 -10.12 -12.82
N LEU A 122 -3.89 -9.03 -13.18
CA LEU A 122 -2.64 -9.07 -13.95
C LEU A 122 -1.46 -9.53 -13.10
N ILE A 123 -1.48 -9.21 -11.80
CA ILE A 123 -0.49 -9.60 -10.80
C ILE A 123 -1.13 -10.42 -9.68
N ASP A 124 -0.28 -11.01 -8.82
CA ASP A 124 -0.74 -11.79 -7.68
C ASP A 124 -1.39 -10.91 -6.61
N TYR A 125 -2.22 -11.53 -5.77
CA TYR A 125 -2.91 -10.84 -4.69
C TYR A 125 -3.06 -11.71 -3.44
N ALA A 126 -3.32 -11.06 -2.31
CA ALA A 126 -3.83 -11.67 -1.10
C ALA A 126 -4.97 -10.79 -0.55
N LEU A 127 -5.64 -11.25 0.48
CA LEU A 127 -6.83 -10.59 1.02
C LEU A 127 -6.74 -10.44 2.53
N TRP A 128 -7.09 -9.26 3.06
CA TRP A 128 -7.31 -9.05 4.48
C TRP A 128 -8.75 -9.38 4.87
N GLY A 129 -8.95 -9.91 6.09
CA GLY A 129 -10.25 -10.03 6.73
C GLY A 129 -10.57 -8.80 7.60
N GLY A 130 -11.85 -8.57 7.89
CA GLY A 130 -12.28 -7.51 8.78
C GLY A 130 -12.40 -7.98 10.23
N CYS A 131 -11.85 -7.20 11.16
CA CYS A 131 -12.10 -7.31 12.60
C CYS A 131 -12.97 -6.12 13.02
N VAL A 132 -14.27 -6.36 13.14
CA VAL A 132 -15.29 -5.34 13.40
C VAL A 132 -16.15 -5.73 14.60
N ASP A 133 -16.87 -4.75 15.17
CA ASP A 133 -17.75 -5.03 16.30
C ASP A 133 -18.82 -6.08 15.95
N GLY A 134 -19.14 -6.92 16.91
CA GLY A 134 -20.18 -7.95 16.81
C GLY A 134 -19.88 -9.12 15.88
N LYS A 135 -18.63 -9.24 15.35
CA LYS A 135 -18.22 -10.32 14.42
C LYS A 135 -16.92 -11.02 14.81
N GLN A 136 -16.54 -10.99 16.08
CA GLN A 136 -15.27 -11.56 16.56
C GLN A 136 -15.17 -13.08 16.31
N GLU A 137 -16.29 -13.82 16.34
CA GLU A 137 -16.36 -15.24 16.07
C GLU A 137 -16.01 -15.62 14.62
N HIS A 138 -16.02 -14.66 13.68
CA HIS A 138 -15.64 -14.90 12.29
C HIS A 138 -14.12 -14.86 12.04
N LEU A 139 -13.31 -14.38 13.00
CA LEU A 139 -11.86 -14.22 12.82
C LEU A 139 -11.15 -15.55 12.56
N GLU A 140 -11.42 -16.57 13.37
CA GLU A 140 -10.81 -17.90 13.18
C GLU A 140 -11.27 -18.59 11.89
N PRO A 141 -12.58 -18.59 11.52
CA PRO A 141 -13.02 -19.07 10.21
C PRO A 141 -12.35 -18.34 9.03
N LEU A 142 -12.21 -17.01 9.08
CA LEU A 142 -11.54 -16.23 8.05
C LEU A 142 -10.03 -16.59 7.96
N ALA A 143 -9.35 -16.76 9.10
CA ALA A 143 -7.96 -17.19 9.12
C ALA A 143 -7.80 -18.56 8.46
N LYS A 144 -8.65 -19.54 8.81
CA LYS A 144 -8.66 -20.88 8.18
C LYS A 144 -8.97 -20.81 6.68
N ALA A 145 -9.73 -19.82 6.26
CA ALA A 145 -10.01 -19.57 4.84
C ALA A 145 -8.87 -18.89 4.10
N GLY A 146 -7.77 -18.48 4.78
CA GLY A 146 -6.52 -18.05 4.16
C GLY A 146 -6.37 -16.54 3.99
N VAL A 147 -7.04 -15.71 4.81
CA VAL A 147 -6.75 -14.27 4.85
C VAL A 147 -5.35 -14.02 5.44
N ALA A 148 -4.69 -12.94 5.01
CA ALA A 148 -3.33 -12.60 5.46
C ALA A 148 -3.29 -12.04 6.90
N GLY A 149 -4.43 -11.61 7.42
CA GLY A 149 -4.61 -11.00 8.73
C GLY A 149 -5.91 -10.21 8.77
N PHE A 150 -6.01 -9.26 9.69
CA PHE A 150 -7.26 -8.56 9.95
C PHE A 150 -7.07 -7.05 9.98
N LYS A 151 -8.03 -6.31 9.42
CA LYS A 151 -8.10 -4.84 9.48
C LYS A 151 -9.20 -4.41 10.44
N SER A 152 -8.92 -3.35 11.21
CA SER A 152 -9.88 -2.70 12.11
C SER A 152 -9.79 -1.18 12.02
N PHE A 153 -10.86 -0.51 12.42
CA PHE A 153 -10.94 0.94 12.59
C PHE A 153 -11.41 1.26 14.00
N LEU A 154 -10.81 2.27 14.62
CA LEU A 154 -11.23 2.80 15.93
C LEU A 154 -12.15 4.01 15.81
N ILE A 155 -12.44 4.41 14.58
CA ILE A 155 -13.37 5.48 14.20
C ILE A 155 -14.19 4.99 13.01
N TYR A 156 -15.41 5.52 12.85
CA TYR A 156 -16.28 5.17 11.71
C TYR A 156 -15.58 5.42 10.36
N PRO A 157 -15.41 4.37 9.52
CA PRO A 157 -14.64 4.45 8.29
C PRO A 157 -15.41 5.04 7.08
N GLY A 158 -16.68 5.44 7.25
CA GLY A 158 -17.51 5.87 6.14
C GLY A 158 -18.17 4.71 5.36
N CYS A 159 -18.26 3.52 5.94
CA CYS A 159 -18.76 2.30 5.29
C CYS A 159 -19.64 1.52 6.28
N ASP A 160 -20.96 1.48 6.05
CA ASP A 160 -21.93 0.98 7.04
C ASP A 160 -21.79 -0.49 7.38
N GLY A 161 -21.29 -1.32 6.45
CA GLY A 161 -21.06 -2.75 6.67
C GLY A 161 -19.75 -3.07 7.39
N PHE A 162 -18.89 -2.05 7.59
CA PHE A 162 -17.62 -2.17 8.30
C PHE A 162 -17.62 -1.22 9.50
N THR A 163 -18.12 -1.70 10.64
CA THR A 163 -18.24 -0.89 11.86
C THR A 163 -16.89 -0.69 12.54
N GLU A 164 -16.73 0.46 13.20
CA GLU A 164 -15.61 0.69 14.13
C GLU A 164 -15.68 -0.28 15.30
N ILE A 165 -14.53 -0.50 15.93
CA ILE A 165 -14.39 -1.33 17.12
C ILE A 165 -13.85 -0.49 18.29
N ASP A 166 -14.55 -0.47 19.40
CA ASP A 166 -14.08 0.18 20.62
C ASP A 166 -13.09 -0.72 21.40
N ARG A 167 -12.51 -0.16 22.47
CA ARG A 167 -11.56 -0.88 23.33
C ARG A 167 -12.14 -2.19 23.86
N ALA A 168 -13.37 -2.17 24.38
CA ALA A 168 -13.96 -3.36 25.01
C ALA A 168 -14.23 -4.48 23.99
N ASN A 169 -14.67 -4.11 22.79
CA ASN A 169 -14.88 -5.04 21.67
C ASN A 169 -13.56 -5.56 21.13
N LEU A 170 -12.51 -4.72 21.09
CA LEU A 170 -11.17 -5.14 20.70
C LEU A 170 -10.59 -6.14 21.72
N GLU A 171 -10.76 -5.91 23.03
CA GLU A 171 -10.37 -6.86 24.07
C GLU A 171 -11.08 -8.21 23.91
N ARG A 172 -12.33 -8.23 23.46
CA ARG A 172 -13.06 -9.47 23.11
C ARG A 172 -12.50 -10.15 21.83
N ALA A 173 -11.99 -9.38 20.89
CA ALA A 173 -11.41 -9.93 19.65
C ALA A 173 -10.01 -10.53 19.87
N ILE A 174 -9.22 -9.99 20.81
CA ILE A 174 -7.83 -10.38 21.05
C ILE A 174 -7.64 -11.89 21.28
N PRO A 175 -8.46 -12.61 22.08
CA PRO A 175 -8.31 -14.06 22.23
C PRO A 175 -8.44 -14.83 20.90
N HIS A 176 -9.33 -14.39 19.99
CA HIS A 176 -9.45 -14.95 18.65
C HIS A 176 -8.21 -14.65 17.81
N LEU A 177 -7.74 -13.40 17.81
CA LEU A 177 -6.52 -12.99 17.10
C LEU A 177 -5.30 -13.80 17.53
N LEU A 178 -5.12 -14.03 18.82
CA LEU A 178 -4.03 -14.86 19.37
C LEU A 178 -4.09 -16.29 18.87
N ARG A 179 -5.28 -16.90 18.76
CA ARG A 179 -5.44 -18.26 18.22
C ARG A 179 -5.11 -18.36 16.72
N THR A 180 -5.30 -17.28 15.96
CA THR A 180 -4.93 -17.25 14.53
C THR A 180 -3.44 -17.01 14.31
N GLY A 181 -2.75 -16.35 15.22
CA GLY A 181 -1.37 -15.90 15.05
C GLY A 181 -1.16 -14.83 13.97
N LEU A 182 -2.23 -14.36 13.34
CA LEU A 182 -2.19 -13.39 12.25
C LEU A 182 -2.15 -11.95 12.79
N PRO A 183 -1.63 -10.98 12.02
CA PRO A 183 -1.57 -9.58 12.42
C PRO A 183 -2.94 -8.90 12.41
N LEU A 184 -3.14 -7.97 13.37
CA LEU A 184 -4.21 -7.00 13.35
C LEU A 184 -3.66 -5.65 12.85
N LEU A 185 -4.18 -5.17 11.74
CA LEU A 185 -3.90 -3.88 11.12
C LEU A 185 -4.93 -2.87 11.62
N VAL A 186 -4.52 -1.72 12.15
CA VAL A 186 -5.46 -0.76 12.76
C VAL A 186 -5.30 0.62 12.16
N HIS A 187 -6.42 1.17 11.65
CA HIS A 187 -6.57 2.60 11.43
C HIS A 187 -6.69 3.27 12.81
N ALA A 188 -5.61 3.89 13.24
CA ALA A 188 -5.42 4.35 14.60
C ALA A 188 -5.77 5.84 14.75
N GLU A 189 -7.04 6.19 14.63
CA GLU A 189 -7.60 7.48 15.02
C GLU A 189 -8.80 7.27 15.95
N LEU A 190 -8.92 8.08 17.02
CA LEU A 190 -10.08 8.12 17.90
C LEU A 190 -10.95 9.35 17.64
N ALA A 191 -12.27 9.16 17.67
CA ALA A 191 -13.26 10.20 17.38
C ALA A 191 -13.28 11.41 18.35
N PRO A 192 -13.04 11.29 19.67
CA PRO A 192 -13.24 12.41 20.61
C PRO A 192 -12.46 13.68 20.22
N ALA A 193 -11.16 13.58 19.95
CA ALA A 193 -10.33 14.74 19.58
C ALA A 193 -10.79 15.37 18.25
N ILE A 194 -11.16 14.54 17.26
CA ILE A 194 -11.68 14.98 15.96
C ILE A 194 -13.02 15.71 16.14
N LYS A 195 -13.91 15.15 16.98
CA LYS A 195 -15.22 15.75 17.23
C LYS A 195 -15.09 17.14 17.86
N VAL A 196 -14.30 17.29 18.90
CA VAL A 196 -14.07 18.58 19.57
C VAL A 196 -13.50 19.59 18.57
N ALA A 197 -12.44 19.26 17.87
CA ALA A 197 -11.81 20.14 16.90
C ALA A 197 -12.77 20.52 15.73
N THR A 198 -13.59 19.61 15.27
CA THR A 198 -14.56 19.87 14.21
C THR A 198 -15.70 20.77 14.69
N ASP A 199 -16.21 20.55 15.90
CA ASP A 199 -17.25 21.37 16.49
C ASP A 199 -16.75 22.81 16.70
N ASP A 200 -15.55 23.00 17.21
CA ASP A 200 -14.92 24.32 17.38
C ASP A 200 -14.78 25.06 16.05
N LEU A 201 -14.29 24.37 14.99
CA LEU A 201 -14.16 24.95 13.67
C LEU A 201 -15.52 25.34 13.05
N ASN A 202 -16.56 24.55 13.29
CA ASN A 202 -17.92 24.87 12.85
C ASN A 202 -18.51 26.09 13.61
N HIS A 203 -18.28 26.19 14.93
CA HIS A 203 -18.68 27.36 15.72
C HIS A 203 -17.97 28.64 15.27
N LEU A 204 -16.74 28.55 14.77
CA LEU A 204 -15.98 29.66 14.23
C LEU A 204 -16.27 29.96 12.74
N ASP A 205 -17.22 29.25 12.15
CA ASP A 205 -17.59 29.36 10.72
C ASP A 205 -16.37 29.24 9.80
N ALA A 206 -15.50 28.26 10.11
CA ALA A 206 -14.22 28.08 9.44
C ALA A 206 -14.41 27.69 7.96
N ASN A 207 -13.55 28.23 7.09
CA ASN A 207 -13.59 27.94 5.66
C ASN A 207 -13.07 26.51 5.37
N TRP A 208 -13.98 25.59 5.08
CA TRP A 208 -13.68 24.20 4.78
C TRP A 208 -13.04 23.96 3.38
N CYS A 209 -12.91 24.98 2.55
CA CYS A 209 -12.10 24.88 1.33
C CYS A 209 -10.60 25.02 1.63
N ARG A 210 -10.21 25.39 2.85
CA ARG A 210 -8.80 25.50 3.23
C ARG A 210 -8.29 24.18 3.79
N TYR A 211 -7.15 23.72 3.26
CA TYR A 211 -6.51 22.51 3.79
C TYR A 211 -6.15 22.63 5.28
N LYS A 212 -5.71 23.80 5.73
CA LYS A 212 -5.42 24.06 7.16
C LYS A 212 -6.64 23.86 8.07
N THR A 213 -7.86 24.13 7.61
CA THR A 213 -9.09 23.86 8.35
C THR A 213 -9.31 22.35 8.49
N TYR A 214 -9.13 21.59 7.39
CA TYR A 214 -9.19 20.14 7.43
C TYR A 214 -8.11 19.55 8.35
N LEU A 215 -6.87 20.00 8.24
CA LEU A 215 -5.78 19.57 9.11
C LEU A 215 -6.08 19.83 10.59
N ALA A 216 -6.60 21.01 10.91
CA ALA A 216 -6.98 21.37 12.27
C ALA A 216 -8.15 20.53 12.83
N SER A 217 -9.06 20.04 11.96
CA SER A 217 -10.14 19.13 12.35
C SER A 217 -9.67 17.72 12.74
N ARG A 218 -8.42 17.35 12.37
CA ARG A 218 -7.81 16.05 12.69
C ARG A 218 -6.48 16.23 13.40
N PRO A 219 -6.52 16.68 14.68
CA PRO A 219 -5.32 16.95 15.46
C PRO A 219 -4.50 15.67 15.70
N ASP A 220 -3.24 15.84 16.06
CA ASP A 220 -2.32 14.72 16.33
C ASP A 220 -2.85 13.79 17.44
N GLU A 221 -3.58 14.35 18.40
CA GLU A 221 -4.16 13.66 19.55
C GLU A 221 -5.07 12.50 19.12
N ALA A 222 -5.73 12.62 17.96
CA ALA A 222 -6.55 11.52 17.43
C ALA A 222 -5.74 10.24 17.15
N GLU A 223 -4.54 10.39 16.58
CA GLU A 223 -3.62 9.28 16.36
C GLU A 223 -2.89 8.88 17.66
N LEU A 224 -2.45 9.86 18.45
CA LEU A 224 -1.67 9.62 19.68
C LEU A 224 -2.46 8.79 20.71
N ASP A 225 -3.70 9.16 20.98
CA ASP A 225 -4.56 8.47 21.95
C ASP A 225 -4.89 7.05 21.48
N ALA A 226 -5.16 6.89 20.17
CA ALA A 226 -5.41 5.59 19.56
C ALA A 226 -4.20 4.67 19.67
N ILE A 227 -3.03 5.16 19.29
CA ILE A 227 -1.77 4.39 19.34
C ILE A 227 -1.42 4.05 20.78
N ALA A 228 -1.55 4.98 21.72
CA ALA A 228 -1.30 4.73 23.15
C ALA A 228 -2.17 3.59 23.67
N MET A 229 -3.48 3.61 23.39
CA MET A 229 -4.42 2.56 23.76
C MET A 229 -4.03 1.20 23.15
N LEU A 230 -3.69 1.17 21.85
CA LEU A 230 -3.29 -0.05 21.17
C LEU A 230 -1.98 -0.65 21.73
N LEU A 231 -1.01 0.21 22.05
CA LEU A 231 0.27 -0.22 22.66
C LEU A 231 0.05 -0.78 24.08
N GLU A 232 -0.87 -0.18 24.85
CA GLU A 232 -1.27 -0.72 26.16
C GLU A 232 -1.85 -2.14 26.02
N LEU A 233 -2.81 -2.34 25.12
CA LEU A 233 -3.41 -3.64 24.85
C LEU A 233 -2.36 -4.65 24.32
N CYS A 234 -1.49 -4.21 23.42
CA CYS A 234 -0.42 -5.05 22.88
C CYS A 234 0.59 -5.46 23.97
N ARG A 235 0.87 -4.58 24.93
CA ARG A 235 1.75 -4.86 26.08
C ARG A 235 1.17 -5.94 26.98
N VAL A 236 -0.13 -5.88 27.26
CA VAL A 236 -0.86 -6.86 28.09
C VAL A 236 -1.00 -8.21 27.38
N HIS A 237 -1.41 -8.20 26.13
CA HIS A 237 -1.90 -9.41 25.43
C HIS A 237 -0.91 -9.99 24.43
N ARG A 238 0.10 -9.22 23.96
CA ARG A 238 1.15 -9.70 23.04
C ARG A 238 0.66 -10.20 21.68
N PHE A 239 -0.47 -9.69 21.18
CA PHE A 239 -0.93 -9.96 19.80
C PHE A 239 -0.10 -9.19 18.78
N ARG A 240 -0.03 -9.69 17.54
CA ARG A 240 0.69 -9.02 16.43
C ARG A 240 -0.09 -7.78 16.01
N LEU A 241 0.43 -6.60 16.36
CA LEU A 241 -0.15 -5.30 16.04
C LEU A 241 0.56 -4.66 14.86
N HIS A 242 -0.20 -4.11 13.92
CA HIS A 242 0.32 -3.27 12.85
C HIS A 242 -0.45 -1.95 12.80
N ILE A 243 0.26 -0.84 12.97
CA ILE A 243 -0.30 0.50 12.79
C ILE A 243 -0.18 0.86 11.32
N VAL A 244 -1.32 1.08 10.65
CA VAL A 244 -1.33 1.44 9.23
C VAL A 244 -1.17 2.95 9.03
N HIS A 245 -0.66 3.36 7.88
CA HIS A 245 -0.60 4.75 7.36
C HIS A 245 -0.29 5.81 8.44
N LEU A 246 0.72 5.58 9.28
CA LEU A 246 1.14 6.54 10.30
C LEU A 246 1.45 7.91 9.69
N SER A 247 0.71 8.92 10.09
CA SER A 247 0.86 10.29 9.62
C SER A 247 1.60 11.18 10.63
N THR A 248 1.24 11.12 11.93
CA THR A 248 1.89 11.97 12.93
C THR A 248 3.23 11.45 13.40
N ALA A 249 4.28 12.25 13.23
CA ALA A 249 5.60 11.95 13.78
C ALA A 249 5.66 12.05 15.31
N LYS A 250 4.69 12.70 15.95
CA LYS A 250 4.63 12.80 17.41
C LYS A 250 4.44 11.44 18.10
N ALA A 251 3.93 10.42 17.39
CA ALA A 251 3.80 9.07 17.91
C ALA A 251 5.14 8.27 17.90
N LEU A 252 6.15 8.72 17.16
CA LEU A 252 7.41 7.98 16.99
C LEU A 252 8.12 7.65 18.31
N PRO A 253 8.19 8.53 19.33
CA PRO A 253 8.84 8.19 20.59
C PRO A 253 8.18 7.01 21.31
N MET A 254 6.83 6.95 21.36
CA MET A 254 6.10 5.85 22.00
C MET A 254 6.19 4.55 21.21
N ILE A 255 6.18 4.62 19.88
CA ILE A 255 6.39 3.46 18.99
C ILE A 255 7.81 2.88 19.19
N ALA A 256 8.83 3.74 19.16
CA ALA A 256 10.21 3.32 19.38
C ALA A 256 10.42 2.69 20.78
N ALA A 257 9.76 3.23 21.82
CA ALA A 257 9.79 2.65 23.16
C ALA A 257 9.14 1.25 23.16
N ALA A 258 7.97 1.10 22.56
CA ALA A 258 7.26 -0.18 22.46
C ALA A 258 8.06 -1.25 21.70
N LYS A 259 8.75 -0.86 20.62
CA LYS A 259 9.66 -1.77 19.89
C LYS A 259 10.86 -2.19 20.73
N ARG A 260 11.48 -1.27 21.50
CA ARG A 260 12.56 -1.62 22.44
C ARG A 260 12.10 -2.56 23.59
N GLU A 261 10.83 -2.45 24.00
CA GLU A 261 10.21 -3.41 24.93
C GLU A 261 9.98 -4.79 24.28
N GLY A 262 10.23 -4.94 22.98
CA GLY A 262 10.02 -6.19 22.23
C GLY A 262 8.54 -6.50 22.02
N LEU A 263 7.68 -5.50 21.90
CA LEU A 263 6.28 -5.73 21.51
C LEU A 263 6.22 -6.25 20.05
N PRO A 264 5.30 -7.17 19.73
CA PRO A 264 5.10 -7.65 18.35
C PRO A 264 4.39 -6.58 17.50
N LEU A 265 5.07 -5.45 17.29
CA LEU A 265 4.59 -4.23 16.66
C LEU A 265 5.33 -3.97 15.36
N THR A 266 4.56 -3.69 14.31
CA THR A 266 5.04 -3.11 13.06
C THR A 266 4.24 -1.86 12.70
N VAL A 267 4.82 -0.98 11.88
CA VAL A 267 4.23 0.31 11.50
C VAL A 267 4.51 0.58 10.03
N GLU A 268 3.51 1.06 9.31
CA GLU A 268 3.68 1.57 7.95
C GLU A 268 3.44 3.07 7.87
N THR A 269 4.01 3.69 6.84
CA THR A 269 3.63 5.02 6.36
C THR A 269 3.40 4.97 4.84
N CYS A 270 2.98 6.10 4.24
CA CYS A 270 2.55 6.13 2.85
C CYS A 270 3.38 7.10 2.00
N PRO A 271 3.46 6.87 0.67
CA PRO A 271 4.17 7.77 -0.25
C PRO A 271 3.73 9.22 -0.11
N HIS A 272 2.42 9.48 0.08
CA HIS A 272 1.88 10.82 0.20
C HIS A 272 2.34 11.54 1.49
N TYR A 273 2.55 10.85 2.62
CA TYR A 273 3.14 11.46 3.83
C TYR A 273 4.64 11.69 3.73
N LEU A 274 5.32 10.95 2.85
CA LEU A 274 6.75 11.04 2.63
C LEU A 274 7.14 12.07 1.56
N HIS A 275 6.19 12.51 0.74
CA HIS A 275 6.42 13.42 -0.38
C HIS A 275 5.72 14.77 -0.22
N LEU A 276 4.43 14.74 0.12
CA LEU A 276 3.61 15.95 0.22
C LEU A 276 3.76 16.63 1.60
N SER A 277 3.43 17.91 1.67
CA SER A 277 3.33 18.65 2.93
C SER A 277 2.14 19.59 2.94
N ALA A 278 1.58 19.82 4.13
CA ALA A 278 0.37 20.64 4.33
C ALA A 278 0.52 22.07 3.81
N GLU A 279 1.74 22.62 3.86
CA GLU A 279 2.08 23.97 3.43
C GLU A 279 1.94 24.17 1.91
N GLN A 280 2.01 23.09 1.14
CA GLN A 280 1.94 23.11 -0.33
C GLN A 280 0.53 22.93 -0.87
N ILE A 281 -0.43 22.52 -0.02
CA ILE A 281 -1.78 22.18 -0.47
C ILE A 281 -2.62 23.44 -0.60
N ALA A 282 -3.03 23.74 -1.84
CA ALA A 282 -3.85 24.89 -2.16
C ALA A 282 -5.30 24.74 -1.66
N ASP A 283 -5.97 25.88 -1.45
CA ASP A 283 -7.39 25.91 -1.12
C ASP A 283 -8.19 25.22 -2.24
N GLY A 284 -9.14 24.37 -1.86
CA GLY A 284 -9.99 23.61 -2.79
C GLY A 284 -9.36 22.38 -3.42
N ALA A 285 -8.07 22.11 -3.19
CA ALA A 285 -7.34 20.98 -3.78
C ALA A 285 -7.66 19.65 -3.07
N THR A 286 -8.90 19.21 -3.16
CA THR A 286 -9.42 18.05 -2.42
C THR A 286 -8.86 16.71 -2.89
N GLN A 287 -8.14 16.63 -4.02
CA GLN A 287 -7.37 15.46 -4.43
C GLN A 287 -6.26 15.10 -3.43
N PHE A 288 -5.84 16.04 -2.58
CA PHE A 288 -4.86 15.83 -1.51
C PHE A 288 -5.49 15.32 -0.20
N LYS A 289 -6.83 15.21 -0.14
CA LYS A 289 -7.48 14.72 1.10
C LYS A 289 -7.24 13.23 1.29
N CYS A 290 -6.67 12.88 2.44
CA CYS A 290 -6.58 11.53 3.00
C CYS A 290 -6.80 11.59 4.52
N ALA A 291 -7.08 10.47 5.15
CA ALA A 291 -7.25 10.35 6.59
C ALA A 291 -6.43 9.15 7.12
N PRO A 292 -5.49 9.43 8.06
CA PRO A 292 -5.10 10.72 8.66
C PRO A 292 -4.60 11.74 7.64
N PRO A 293 -4.57 13.06 7.99
CA PRO A 293 -4.21 14.12 7.05
C PRO A 293 -2.71 14.21 6.77
N ILE A 294 -2.33 14.75 5.62
CA ILE A 294 -0.94 15.16 5.33
C ILE A 294 -0.56 16.29 6.28
N ARG A 295 0.57 16.14 6.98
CA ARG A 295 1.06 17.09 7.97
C ARG A 295 2.18 17.97 7.42
N SER A 296 2.89 18.70 8.29
CA SER A 296 3.92 19.66 7.89
C SER A 296 5.15 19.01 7.25
N ALA A 297 5.94 19.82 6.53
CA ALA A 297 7.23 19.39 5.99
C ALA A 297 8.18 18.91 7.09
N ALA A 298 8.18 19.55 8.26
CA ALA A 298 8.98 19.11 9.41
C ALA A 298 8.55 17.73 9.93
N ASN A 299 7.24 17.43 9.94
CA ASN A 299 6.72 16.11 10.28
C ASN A 299 7.19 15.05 9.25
N ARG A 300 7.14 15.37 7.95
CA ARG A 300 7.61 14.48 6.88
C ARG A 300 9.07 14.07 7.08
N GLU A 301 9.96 15.00 7.42
CA GLU A 301 11.37 14.67 7.63
C GLU A 301 11.58 13.73 8.84
N GLN A 302 10.73 13.83 9.87
CA GLN A 302 10.77 12.90 11.01
C GLN A 302 10.30 11.49 10.60
N LEU A 303 9.30 11.36 9.71
CA LEU A 303 8.88 10.05 9.19
C LEU A 303 10.00 9.41 8.37
N TRP A 304 10.73 10.18 7.54
CA TRP A 304 11.91 9.69 6.83
C TRP A 304 13.03 9.22 7.78
N GLN A 305 13.26 9.96 8.86
CA GLN A 305 14.24 9.51 9.86
C GLN A 305 13.77 8.20 10.53
N ALA A 306 12.48 8.07 10.83
CA ALA A 306 11.90 6.87 11.43
C ALA A 306 11.99 5.62 10.52
N LEU A 307 11.92 5.79 9.20
CA LEU A 307 12.21 4.70 8.25
C LEU A 307 13.68 4.28 8.31
N ARG A 308 14.59 5.24 8.38
CA ARG A 308 16.05 4.96 8.45
C ARG A 308 16.44 4.20 9.71
N ASP A 309 15.86 4.55 10.84
CA ASP A 309 16.20 3.94 12.15
C ASP A 309 15.35 2.72 12.49
N GLY A 310 14.37 2.35 11.63
CA GLY A 310 13.53 1.17 11.79
C GLY A 310 12.38 1.35 12.78
N THR A 311 12.07 2.58 13.19
CA THR A 311 10.85 2.89 13.97
C THR A 311 9.60 2.68 13.10
N ILE A 312 9.64 3.07 11.81
CA ILE A 312 8.69 2.67 10.79
C ILE A 312 9.30 1.51 9.99
N ASP A 313 8.51 0.47 9.73
CA ASP A 313 9.00 -0.77 9.12
C ASP A 313 8.91 -0.78 7.61
N LEU A 314 7.83 -0.22 7.04
CA LEU A 314 7.54 -0.35 5.62
C LEU A 314 6.74 0.84 5.06
N ILE A 315 6.68 0.88 3.75
CA ILE A 315 5.87 1.84 2.98
C ILE A 315 4.80 1.05 2.23
N ALA A 316 3.54 1.42 2.44
CA ALA A 316 2.39 0.91 1.70
C ALA A 316 1.62 2.07 1.06
N THR A 317 0.88 1.82 -0.01
CA THR A 317 0.34 2.91 -0.82
C THR A 317 -0.89 3.57 -0.22
N ASP A 318 -1.68 2.83 0.54
CA ASP A 318 -3.06 3.20 0.87
C ASP A 318 -3.83 3.66 -0.39
N HIS A 319 -3.66 2.91 -1.49
CA HIS A 319 -4.36 3.21 -2.74
C HIS A 319 -5.87 3.17 -2.51
N SER A 320 -6.48 4.36 -2.49
CA SER A 320 -7.89 4.58 -2.12
C SER A 320 -8.61 5.42 -3.17
N PRO A 321 -8.87 4.87 -4.37
CA PRO A 321 -9.52 5.57 -5.48
C PRO A 321 -11.01 5.75 -5.23
N CYS A 322 -11.58 6.77 -5.88
CA CYS A 322 -13.03 7.00 -5.89
C CYS A 322 -13.46 7.72 -7.19
N PRO A 323 -14.74 7.68 -7.54
CA PRO A 323 -15.29 8.48 -8.65
C PRO A 323 -15.00 9.98 -8.50
N PRO A 324 -14.73 10.72 -9.60
CA PRO A 324 -14.37 12.14 -9.57
C PRO A 324 -15.33 13.04 -8.79
N ALA A 325 -16.64 12.78 -8.90
CA ALA A 325 -17.66 13.54 -8.19
C ALA A 325 -17.51 13.50 -6.66
N MET A 326 -16.93 12.42 -6.11
CA MET A 326 -16.69 12.29 -4.67
C MET A 326 -15.50 13.13 -4.19
N LYS A 327 -14.57 13.48 -5.06
CA LYS A 327 -13.47 14.40 -4.76
C LYS A 327 -13.89 15.87 -4.70
N LYS A 328 -15.09 16.22 -5.16
CA LYS A 328 -15.60 17.60 -5.10
C LYS A 328 -14.67 18.63 -5.74
N LEU A 329 -13.92 18.26 -6.78
CA LEU A 329 -12.96 19.14 -7.45
C LEU A 329 -13.63 20.18 -8.33
N ASP A 330 -14.74 19.82 -8.98
CA ASP A 330 -15.38 20.60 -10.01
C ASP A 330 -16.75 21.12 -9.53
N ARG A 331 -16.97 22.44 -9.68
CA ARG A 331 -18.22 23.09 -9.31
C ARG A 331 -19.43 22.61 -10.16
N ALA A 332 -19.20 22.18 -11.39
CA ALA A 332 -20.26 21.66 -12.23
C ALA A 332 -20.85 20.34 -11.68
N THR A 333 -20.03 19.53 -11.02
CA THR A 333 -20.45 18.25 -10.43
C THR A 333 -20.74 18.31 -8.94
N ALA A 334 -20.13 19.23 -8.20
CA ALA A 334 -20.21 19.32 -6.75
C ALA A 334 -21.03 20.52 -6.23
N GLY A 335 -21.39 21.49 -7.10
CA GLY A 335 -22.14 22.69 -6.69
C GLY A 335 -21.40 23.48 -5.61
N ASP A 336 -22.10 23.80 -4.52
CA ASP A 336 -21.56 24.56 -3.39
C ASP A 336 -20.58 23.72 -2.52
N ASP A 337 -20.52 22.39 -2.70
CA ASP A 337 -19.56 21.53 -2.03
C ASP A 337 -18.19 21.49 -2.75
N ALA A 338 -18.04 22.17 -3.90
CA ALA A 338 -16.78 22.18 -4.63
C ALA A 338 -15.62 22.73 -3.80
N GLY A 339 -14.52 21.99 -3.75
CA GLY A 339 -13.32 22.34 -3.00
C GLY A 339 -13.42 22.15 -1.48
N ARG A 340 -14.56 21.69 -0.95
CA ARG A 340 -14.77 21.49 0.49
C ARG A 340 -14.14 20.18 0.97
N PHE A 341 -13.14 20.28 1.82
CA PHE A 341 -12.46 19.11 2.38
C PHE A 341 -13.35 18.27 3.31
N ASP A 342 -14.31 18.87 4.02
CA ASP A 342 -15.26 18.13 4.87
C ASP A 342 -16.21 17.24 4.05
N LYS A 343 -16.51 17.61 2.81
CA LYS A 343 -17.43 16.89 1.92
C LYS A 343 -16.76 15.93 0.94
N ALA A 344 -15.47 16.14 0.64
CA ALA A 344 -14.74 15.30 -0.29
C ALA A 344 -14.39 13.93 0.32
N TRP A 345 -14.35 12.90 -0.52
CA TRP A 345 -13.84 11.59 -0.13
C TRP A 345 -12.33 11.66 0.22
N GLY A 346 -11.96 11.06 1.36
CA GLY A 346 -10.56 10.93 1.80
C GLY A 346 -9.92 9.69 1.22
N GLY A 347 -8.86 9.85 0.43
CA GLY A 347 -8.10 8.75 -0.16
C GLY A 347 -7.30 9.22 -1.37
N ILE A 348 -6.10 8.71 -1.54
CA ILE A 348 -5.17 9.02 -2.63
C ILE A 348 -4.90 7.74 -3.43
N ALA A 349 -5.00 7.80 -4.75
CA ALA A 349 -4.62 6.70 -5.63
C ALA A 349 -3.14 6.82 -6.00
N SER A 350 -2.34 5.75 -5.83
CA SER A 350 -0.89 5.83 -6.02
C SER A 350 -0.20 4.55 -6.52
N LEU A 351 -0.91 3.46 -6.84
CA LEU A 351 -0.28 2.19 -7.26
C LEU A 351 0.72 2.35 -8.42
N SER A 352 0.39 3.11 -9.48
CA SER A 352 1.30 3.27 -10.62
C SER A 352 2.43 4.28 -10.35
N THR A 353 2.34 5.10 -9.30
CA THR A 353 3.25 6.23 -9.06
C THR A 353 4.12 6.08 -7.82
N ALA A 354 3.74 5.22 -6.89
CA ALA A 354 4.34 5.12 -5.56
C ALA A 354 5.86 4.90 -5.61
N LEU A 355 6.35 4.01 -6.48
CA LEU A 355 7.80 3.77 -6.62
C LEU A 355 8.55 5.03 -7.02
N SER A 356 8.11 5.72 -8.08
CA SER A 356 8.76 6.94 -8.57
C SER A 356 8.67 8.09 -7.55
N VAL A 357 7.54 8.23 -6.85
CA VAL A 357 7.36 9.22 -5.78
C VAL A 357 8.35 8.96 -4.64
N VAL A 358 8.40 7.72 -4.12
CA VAL A 358 9.32 7.36 -3.04
C VAL A 358 10.78 7.45 -3.49
N TRP A 359 11.09 7.01 -4.72
CA TRP A 359 12.47 7.09 -5.25
C TRP A 359 12.95 8.52 -5.44
N THR A 360 12.07 9.43 -5.89
CA THR A 360 12.38 10.87 -5.98
C THR A 360 12.88 11.41 -4.64
N GLU A 361 12.20 11.07 -3.57
CA GLU A 361 12.53 11.47 -2.21
C GLU A 361 13.77 10.73 -1.65
N CYS A 362 13.95 9.46 -2.03
CA CYS A 362 15.15 8.70 -1.69
C CYS A 362 16.41 9.34 -2.27
N VAL A 363 16.39 9.70 -3.56
CA VAL A 363 17.51 10.37 -4.23
C VAL A 363 17.86 11.69 -3.55
N ALA A 364 16.85 12.51 -3.23
CA ALA A 364 17.06 13.80 -2.56
C ALA A 364 17.71 13.65 -1.17
N ARG A 365 17.59 12.46 -0.53
CA ARG A 365 18.14 12.16 0.79
C ARG A 365 19.35 11.22 0.78
N GLY A 366 19.88 10.88 -0.40
CA GLY A 366 21.02 9.97 -0.55
C GLY A 366 20.72 8.53 -0.08
N LEU A 367 19.47 8.09 -0.20
CA LEU A 367 19.03 6.73 0.13
C LEU A 367 19.21 5.80 -1.08
N THR A 368 19.30 4.50 -0.83
CA THR A 368 19.68 3.50 -1.84
C THR A 368 18.48 2.64 -2.28
N LEU A 369 18.63 1.94 -3.42
CA LEU A 369 17.64 0.97 -3.91
C LEU A 369 17.48 -0.21 -2.95
N GLU A 370 18.52 -0.60 -2.24
CA GLU A 370 18.46 -1.66 -1.22
C GLU A 370 17.53 -1.27 -0.06
N GLN A 371 17.65 -0.02 0.42
CA GLN A 371 16.76 0.49 1.47
C GLN A 371 15.31 0.56 0.96
N LEU A 372 15.09 1.08 -0.25
CA LEU A 372 13.77 1.15 -0.87
C LEU A 372 13.13 -0.24 -0.99
N THR A 373 13.88 -1.24 -1.48
CA THR A 373 13.35 -2.60 -1.64
C THR A 373 13.07 -3.28 -0.31
N GLN A 374 13.80 -2.94 0.77
CA GLN A 374 13.45 -3.38 2.12
C GLN A 374 12.07 -2.85 2.52
N TRP A 375 11.79 -1.56 2.29
CA TRP A 375 10.53 -0.92 2.72
C TRP A 375 9.34 -1.28 1.84
N MET A 376 9.53 -1.54 0.54
CA MET A 376 8.44 -1.74 -0.43
C MET A 376 8.34 -3.18 -0.97
N ALA A 377 9.23 -4.10 -0.59
CA ALA A 377 9.16 -5.49 -1.02
C ALA A 377 9.36 -6.46 0.16
N ALA A 378 10.52 -6.46 0.82
CA ALA A 378 10.86 -7.47 1.81
C ALA A 378 9.99 -7.37 3.08
N ARG A 379 9.83 -6.18 3.65
CA ARG A 379 9.02 -5.95 4.86
C ARG A 379 7.51 -6.16 4.62
N PRO A 380 6.91 -5.66 3.51
CA PRO A 380 5.54 -6.01 3.15
C PRO A 380 5.31 -7.51 3.01
N ALA A 381 6.23 -8.25 2.36
CA ALA A 381 6.15 -9.71 2.24
C ALA A 381 6.11 -10.40 3.60
N LEU A 382 6.91 -9.91 4.54
CA LEU A 382 6.97 -10.44 5.91
C LEU A 382 5.67 -10.17 6.68
N LEU A 383 5.10 -8.96 6.58
CA LEU A 383 3.83 -8.61 7.20
C LEU A 383 2.69 -9.48 6.68
N ALA A 384 2.61 -9.65 5.37
CA ALA A 384 1.58 -10.46 4.73
C ALA A 384 1.79 -11.99 4.84
N GLY A 385 2.92 -12.45 5.41
CA GLY A 385 3.21 -13.87 5.58
C GLY A 385 3.62 -14.62 4.30
N ILE A 386 3.97 -13.91 3.22
CA ILE A 386 4.31 -14.48 1.90
C ILE A 386 5.82 -14.45 1.59
N HIS A 387 6.65 -14.04 2.54
CA HIS A 387 8.10 -13.86 2.38
C HIS A 387 8.87 -15.14 1.99
N ALA A 388 8.31 -16.31 2.22
CA ALA A 388 8.89 -17.58 1.76
C ALA A 388 8.76 -17.78 0.23
N GLN A 389 8.00 -16.93 -0.46
CA GLN A 389 7.72 -17.04 -1.89
C GLN A 389 8.18 -15.81 -2.69
N VAL A 390 8.12 -14.60 -2.11
CA VAL A 390 8.36 -13.31 -2.77
C VAL A 390 9.03 -12.30 -1.85
N GLY A 391 9.38 -11.13 -2.37
CA GLY A 391 9.90 -9.98 -1.59
C GLY A 391 11.41 -9.78 -1.68
N ALA A 392 12.12 -10.67 -2.40
CA ALA A 392 13.55 -10.55 -2.61
C ALA A 392 13.98 -11.22 -3.92
N ILE A 393 15.16 -10.84 -4.45
CA ILE A 393 15.83 -11.62 -5.50
C ILE A 393 16.74 -12.62 -4.78
N ALA A 394 16.25 -13.88 -4.68
CA ALA A 394 16.99 -14.97 -4.03
C ALA A 394 16.60 -16.33 -4.66
N PRO A 395 17.52 -17.30 -4.71
CA PRO A 395 17.21 -18.64 -5.24
C PRO A 395 16.03 -19.28 -4.49
N GLY A 396 15.16 -19.93 -5.27
CA GLY A 396 13.96 -20.60 -4.78
C GLY A 396 12.70 -19.71 -4.69
N LEU A 397 12.83 -18.37 -4.66
CA LEU A 397 11.70 -17.46 -4.68
C LEU A 397 11.10 -17.34 -6.09
N HIS A 398 9.86 -16.88 -6.20
CA HIS A 398 9.24 -16.57 -7.47
C HIS A 398 10.05 -15.49 -8.22
N ALA A 399 10.17 -15.62 -9.53
CA ALA A 399 10.79 -14.63 -10.37
C ALA A 399 9.85 -13.43 -10.63
N ASN A 400 9.46 -12.77 -9.53
CA ASN A 400 8.72 -11.53 -9.50
C ASN A 400 9.73 -10.38 -9.48
N LEU A 401 9.90 -9.70 -10.61
CA LEU A 401 11.05 -8.81 -10.86
C LEU A 401 10.60 -7.53 -11.56
N ILE A 402 11.41 -6.47 -11.42
CA ILE A 402 11.24 -5.20 -12.13
C ILE A 402 12.56 -4.75 -12.76
N ALA A 403 12.52 -4.34 -14.02
CA ALA A 403 13.57 -3.50 -14.62
C ALA A 403 13.21 -2.03 -14.35
N PHE A 404 14.07 -1.34 -13.63
CA PHE A 404 13.88 0.02 -13.19
C PHE A 404 15.01 0.93 -13.64
N ASP A 405 14.67 2.06 -14.24
CA ASP A 405 15.64 3.12 -14.53
C ASP A 405 15.65 4.16 -13.43
N PRO A 406 16.57 4.11 -12.47
CA PRO A 406 16.61 5.04 -11.36
C PRO A 406 17.08 6.45 -11.76
N GLU A 407 17.68 6.61 -12.94
CA GLU A 407 18.16 7.90 -13.45
C GLU A 407 17.12 8.63 -14.30
N ALA A 408 16.09 7.93 -14.78
CA ALA A 408 15.02 8.53 -15.57
C ALA A 408 14.36 9.69 -14.80
N SER A 409 14.07 10.77 -15.53
CA SER A 409 13.29 11.90 -15.02
C SER A 409 12.15 12.17 -15.99
N PHE A 410 10.93 12.33 -15.48
CA PHE A 410 9.75 12.54 -16.30
C PHE A 410 8.70 13.34 -15.55
N THR A 411 7.88 14.09 -16.31
CA THR A 411 6.72 14.76 -15.74
C THR A 411 5.54 13.80 -15.77
N LEU A 412 4.90 13.60 -14.61
CA LEU A 412 3.77 12.69 -14.49
C LEU A 412 2.54 13.25 -15.21
N THR A 413 1.96 12.46 -16.09
CA THR A 413 0.75 12.78 -16.86
C THR A 413 -0.41 11.85 -16.52
N HIS A 414 -1.60 12.14 -17.01
CA HIS A 414 -2.77 11.27 -16.86
C HIS A 414 -2.55 9.87 -17.49
N GLU A 415 -1.75 9.78 -18.54
CA GLU A 415 -1.46 8.54 -19.26
C GLU A 415 -0.60 7.58 -18.44
N ASP A 416 0.17 8.09 -17.47
CA ASP A 416 1.01 7.29 -16.57
C ASP A 416 0.22 6.65 -15.41
N LEU A 417 -1.03 7.07 -15.17
CA LEU A 417 -1.75 6.68 -13.95
C LEU A 417 -2.33 5.26 -14.01
N HIS A 418 -2.86 4.83 -15.14
CA HIS A 418 -3.46 3.50 -15.38
C HIS A 418 -4.60 3.11 -14.42
N TYR A 419 -5.10 4.06 -13.58
CA TYR A 419 -6.26 3.86 -12.70
C TYR A 419 -7.56 3.98 -13.47
N ARG A 420 -8.65 3.50 -12.87
CA ARG A 420 -9.98 3.73 -13.43
C ARG A 420 -10.30 5.22 -13.50
N HIS A 421 -9.96 5.99 -12.49
CA HIS A 421 -10.16 7.44 -12.41
C HIS A 421 -8.79 8.13 -12.29
N PRO A 422 -8.31 8.81 -13.34
CA PRO A 422 -6.98 9.39 -13.37
C PRO A 422 -6.89 10.68 -12.54
N ILE A 423 -7.17 10.58 -11.25
CA ILE A 423 -7.03 11.66 -10.26
C ILE A 423 -5.83 11.36 -9.37
N SER A 424 -4.88 12.28 -9.29
CA SER A 424 -3.70 12.13 -8.46
C SER A 424 -3.20 13.49 -7.98
N PRO A 425 -2.74 13.62 -6.72
CA PRO A 425 -2.10 14.83 -6.25
C PRO A 425 -0.71 15.05 -6.87
N TYR A 426 -0.13 14.04 -7.53
CA TYR A 426 1.20 14.10 -8.12
C TYR A 426 1.21 14.53 -9.59
N LEU A 427 0.04 14.77 -10.22
CA LEU A 427 -0.02 15.18 -11.63
C LEU A 427 0.71 16.48 -11.88
N GLY A 428 1.53 16.50 -12.93
CA GLY A 428 2.36 17.63 -13.33
C GLY A 428 3.69 17.73 -12.57
N GLU A 429 3.94 16.87 -11.59
CA GLU A 429 5.23 16.84 -10.89
C GLU A 429 6.30 16.13 -11.72
N THR A 430 7.55 16.55 -11.55
CA THR A 430 8.71 15.88 -12.13
C THR A 430 9.21 14.84 -11.14
N LEU A 431 9.07 13.57 -11.52
CA LEU A 431 9.47 12.42 -10.71
C LEU A 431 10.75 11.78 -11.26
N ARG A 432 11.49 11.10 -10.39
CA ARG A 432 12.66 10.28 -10.73
C ARG A 432 12.34 8.79 -10.64
N GLY A 433 12.98 8.04 -11.53
CA GLY A 433 12.86 6.60 -11.58
C GLY A 433 11.62 6.14 -12.34
N ARG A 434 11.83 5.27 -13.35
CA ARG A 434 10.75 4.73 -14.17
C ARG A 434 10.84 3.21 -14.26
N VAL A 435 9.71 2.55 -14.09
CA VAL A 435 9.57 1.12 -14.36
C VAL A 435 9.57 0.89 -15.86
N HIS A 436 10.51 0.08 -16.34
CA HIS A 436 10.61 -0.30 -17.75
C HIS A 436 9.91 -1.62 -18.04
N GLU A 437 9.97 -2.56 -17.10
CA GLU A 437 9.30 -3.85 -17.28
C GLU A 437 9.01 -4.47 -15.92
N THR A 438 7.91 -5.21 -15.85
CA THR A 438 7.50 -5.98 -14.67
C THR A 438 7.27 -7.42 -15.09
N TRP A 439 7.92 -8.35 -14.37
CA TRP A 439 7.73 -9.80 -14.53
C TRP A 439 7.00 -10.39 -13.34
N LEU A 440 6.01 -11.19 -13.65
CA LEU A 440 5.32 -12.03 -12.68
C LEU A 440 5.73 -13.49 -12.95
N ARG A 441 6.41 -14.11 -12.00
CA ARG A 441 6.89 -15.50 -12.12
C ARG A 441 7.62 -15.76 -13.44
N GLY A 442 8.53 -14.83 -13.81
CA GLY A 442 9.36 -14.91 -15.02
C GLY A 442 8.65 -14.54 -16.32
N SER A 443 7.35 -14.23 -16.29
CA SER A 443 6.60 -13.79 -17.47
C SER A 443 6.37 -12.28 -17.44
N THR A 444 6.61 -11.57 -18.54
CA THR A 444 6.35 -10.13 -18.66
C THR A 444 4.86 -9.85 -18.54
N VAL A 445 4.48 -8.98 -17.60
CA VAL A 445 3.10 -8.50 -17.40
C VAL A 445 2.94 -7.03 -17.78
N TYR A 446 4.01 -6.25 -17.73
CA TYR A 446 4.05 -4.85 -18.13
C TYR A 446 5.37 -4.52 -18.80
N GLN A 447 5.32 -3.68 -19.84
CA GLN A 447 6.48 -3.08 -20.49
C GLN A 447 6.19 -1.63 -20.86
N PHE A 448 7.12 -0.74 -20.53
CA PHE A 448 7.09 0.65 -20.96
C PHE A 448 7.52 0.75 -22.41
N GLY A 449 6.64 1.18 -23.29
CA GLY A 449 6.87 1.33 -24.74
C GLY A 449 7.18 2.76 -25.18
N GLY A 450 7.71 3.61 -24.28
CA GLY A 450 7.94 5.03 -24.57
C GLY A 450 6.67 5.86 -24.41
N SER A 451 5.87 6.02 -25.47
CA SER A 451 4.60 6.73 -25.43
C SER A 451 3.39 5.87 -24.99
N ASN A 452 3.53 4.55 -25.05
CA ASN A 452 2.44 3.61 -24.76
C ASN A 452 2.87 2.53 -23.77
N ALA A 453 2.04 2.27 -22.78
CA ALA A 453 2.18 1.11 -21.90
C ALA A 453 1.69 -0.16 -22.60
N ILE A 454 2.50 -1.23 -22.54
CA ILE A 454 2.15 -2.56 -23.07
C ILE A 454 1.89 -3.48 -21.89
N PHE A 455 0.70 -4.04 -21.84
CA PHE A 455 0.31 -5.03 -20.83
C PHE A 455 0.11 -6.39 -21.46
N SER A 456 0.38 -7.44 -20.68
CA SER A 456 0.04 -8.80 -21.12
C SER A 456 -1.47 -8.94 -21.35
N ASP A 457 -1.85 -9.59 -22.44
CA ASP A 457 -3.26 -9.91 -22.73
C ASP A 457 -3.81 -10.99 -21.78
N ALA A 458 -2.95 -11.82 -21.20
CA ALA A 458 -3.33 -12.87 -20.27
C ALA A 458 -3.11 -12.40 -18.82
N ALA A 459 -4.20 -12.24 -18.08
CA ALA A 459 -4.14 -12.05 -16.65
C ALA A 459 -3.72 -13.35 -15.95
N GLN A 460 -2.60 -13.32 -15.21
CA GLN A 460 -1.96 -14.51 -14.63
C GLN A 460 -1.97 -14.51 -13.09
N GLY A 461 -2.51 -13.44 -12.49
CA GLY A 461 -2.51 -13.25 -11.04
C GLY A 461 -3.22 -14.39 -10.31
N ARG A 462 -2.60 -14.83 -9.19
CA ARG A 462 -3.09 -15.88 -8.30
C ARG A 462 -3.19 -15.34 -6.87
N GLU A 463 -4.07 -15.93 -6.08
CA GLU A 463 -4.16 -15.63 -4.66
C GLU A 463 -3.03 -16.32 -3.88
N TYR A 464 -2.37 -15.55 -3.00
CA TYR A 464 -1.59 -16.11 -1.90
C TYR A 464 -2.52 -16.32 -0.70
N ALA A 465 -3.09 -17.51 -0.59
CA ALA A 465 -3.83 -17.91 0.61
C ALA A 465 -2.82 -18.29 1.70
N ILE A 466 -2.98 -17.70 2.88
CA ILE A 466 -2.10 -17.94 4.03
C ILE A 466 -2.62 -19.15 4.80
N SER A 467 -1.76 -20.14 5.02
CA SER A 467 -2.08 -21.40 5.72
C SER A 467 -1.50 -21.46 7.13
#